data_19d2b28c9b3d52698b619a82975682fd
#
_entry.id   19d2b28c9b3d52698b619a82975682fd
#
_cell.length_a   1.000
_cell.length_b   1.000
_cell.length_c   1.000
_cell.angle_alpha   90.00
_cell.angle_beta   90.00
_cell.angle_gamma   90.00
#
_symmetry.space_group_name_H-M   'P 1'
#
loop_
_entity.id
_entity.type
_entity.pdbx_description
1 polymer ?
#
loop_
_entity_poly.entity_id
_entity_poly.type
_entity_poly.pdbx_seq_one_letter_code
_entity_poly.pdbx_strand_id
1 'polypeptide(L)'
;FPYTTLFRSRTLPTNFTRDVIMKAPSKDIMNSMTRSILTLAAYDPDTSVQTIENNIRQSIQLIANFPMLAVYGYHAYNHYENDKSMYIHRPDPSLSTAENFLRMLRADKKYTKLEAQVLDVALMLHMEHGGGNNSTFTTRVVTSAGTDTYSAIAAAMSSLKGPKHGGANIKVMEMMNDIRTNVKDWADRDEVRAYLARMLDGEVFDHKGLIYGMGHAVY
;
A
#
# COMPACT_ATOMS: atom_id res chain seq x y z
N PHE A 1 -17.59 4.47 19.34
CA PHE A 1 -16.85 3.24 19.15
C PHE A 1 -15.86 3.38 17.98
N PRO A 2 -15.25 2.43 17.36
CA PRO A 2 -13.91 2.46 16.75
C PRO A 2 -13.57 3.65 15.82
N TYR A 3 -14.54 4.34 15.27
CA TYR A 3 -14.31 5.47 14.37
C TYR A 3 -13.56 6.64 15.05
N THR A 4 -13.90 6.96 16.28
CA THR A 4 -13.20 8.03 17.03
C THR A 4 -11.77 7.63 17.35
N THR A 5 -11.51 6.36 17.60
CA THR A 5 -10.17 5.84 17.83
C THR A 5 -9.34 5.84 16.54
N LEU A 6 -9.92 5.41 15.41
CA LEU A 6 -9.29 5.50 14.08
C LEU A 6 -8.86 6.94 13.74
N PHE A 7 -9.73 7.91 13.99
CA PHE A 7 -9.42 9.31 13.71
C PHE A 7 -8.38 9.90 14.68
N ARG A 8 -8.41 9.51 15.96
CA ARG A 8 -7.44 9.95 16.97
C ARG A 8 -6.07 9.28 16.81
N SER A 9 -6.02 8.05 16.31
CA SER A 9 -4.79 7.28 16.11
C SER A 9 -4.02 7.65 14.84
N ARG A 10 -4.49 8.60 14.02
CA ARG A 10 -3.78 9.12 12.84
C ARG A 10 -2.62 10.03 13.23
N THR A 11 -1.78 9.56 14.14
CA THR A 11 -0.56 10.26 14.55
C THR A 11 0.56 9.25 14.72
N LEU A 12 1.74 9.60 14.23
CA LEU A 12 2.96 8.84 14.50
C LEU A 12 3.60 9.37 15.80
N PRO A 13 4.40 8.56 16.48
CA PRO A 13 5.18 9.00 17.64
C PRO A 13 6.02 10.24 17.32
N THR A 14 6.32 11.04 18.34
CA THR A 14 7.13 12.24 18.19
C THR A 14 8.46 11.93 17.51
N ASN A 15 8.82 12.70 16.49
CA ASN A 15 10.01 12.55 15.67
C ASN A 15 10.09 11.26 14.83
N PHE A 16 9.12 10.37 14.86
CA PHE A 16 9.16 9.08 14.15
C PHE A 16 9.44 9.24 12.64
N THR A 17 8.79 10.20 12.00
CA THR A 17 9.02 10.47 10.56
C THR A 17 10.49 10.83 10.30
N ARG A 18 11.06 11.72 11.10
CA ARG A 18 12.46 12.15 10.97
C ARG A 18 13.45 11.04 11.30
N ASP A 19 13.25 10.35 12.42
CA ASP A 19 14.26 9.45 12.99
C ASP A 19 14.16 8.01 12.49
N VAL A 20 13.02 7.61 11.96
CA VAL A 20 12.79 6.26 11.43
C VAL A 20 12.60 6.28 9.91
N ILE A 21 11.61 7.02 9.40
CA ILE A 21 11.25 6.95 7.98
C ILE A 21 12.33 7.63 7.12
N MET A 22 12.74 8.84 7.48
CA MET A 22 13.70 9.62 6.71
C MET A 22 15.16 9.13 6.85
N LYS A 23 15.50 8.43 7.93
CA LYS A 23 16.87 7.93 8.15
C LYS A 23 17.28 6.79 7.21
N ALA A 24 16.34 6.08 6.65
CA ALA A 24 16.61 4.98 5.72
C ALA A 24 15.59 4.99 4.57
N PRO A 25 15.69 5.98 3.66
CA PRO A 25 14.83 6.04 2.48
C PRO A 25 15.04 4.80 1.61
N SER A 26 14.00 4.38 0.91
CA SER A 26 14.05 3.21 0.02
C SER A 26 13.09 3.40 -1.13
N LYS A 27 13.51 3.05 -2.35
CA LYS A 27 12.59 2.96 -3.50
C LYS A 27 11.54 1.85 -3.30
N ASP A 28 11.84 0.86 -2.47
CA ASP A 28 10.90 -0.18 -2.03
C ASP A 28 10.10 0.36 -0.84
N ILE A 29 8.96 0.98 -1.15
CA ILE A 29 8.08 1.58 -0.12
C ILE A 29 7.52 0.50 0.82
N MET A 30 7.27 -0.72 0.34
CA MET A 30 6.86 -1.84 1.18
C MET A 30 7.92 -2.19 2.23
N ASN A 31 9.20 -2.12 1.87
CA ASN A 31 10.30 -2.28 2.84
C ASN A 31 10.31 -1.15 3.88
N SER A 32 10.15 0.10 3.46
CA SER A 32 10.06 1.25 4.36
C SER A 32 8.90 1.09 5.35
N MET A 33 7.73 0.68 4.87
CA MET A 33 6.56 0.42 5.71
C MET A 33 6.80 -0.72 6.68
N THR A 34 7.33 -1.85 6.22
CA THR A 34 7.60 -3.03 7.07
C THR A 34 8.52 -2.69 8.24
N ARG A 35 9.62 -1.97 7.97
CA ARG A 35 10.54 -1.50 9.03
C ARG A 35 9.85 -0.55 10.00
N SER A 36 9.05 0.37 9.48
CA SER A 36 8.30 1.33 10.29
C SER A 36 7.29 0.63 11.19
N ILE A 37 6.55 -0.36 10.67
CA ILE A 37 5.60 -1.15 11.46
C ILE A 37 6.32 -1.85 12.61
N LEU A 38 7.42 -2.53 12.32
CA LEU A 38 8.19 -3.24 13.35
C LEU A 38 8.76 -2.27 14.40
N THR A 39 9.21 -1.09 13.98
CA THR A 39 9.72 -0.07 14.89
C THR A 39 8.62 0.55 15.77
N LEU A 40 7.36 0.63 15.28
CA LEU A 40 6.24 1.13 16.10
C LEU A 40 6.00 0.30 17.35
N ALA A 41 6.37 -0.98 17.36
CA ALA A 41 6.31 -1.84 18.53
C ALA A 41 7.04 -1.23 19.75
N ALA A 42 8.17 -0.57 19.53
CA ALA A 42 8.96 0.06 20.60
C ALA A 42 8.27 1.27 21.26
N TYR A 43 7.24 1.81 20.63
CA TYR A 43 6.46 2.97 21.13
C TYR A 43 5.11 2.57 21.74
N ASP A 44 4.77 1.29 21.72
CA ASP A 44 3.54 0.78 22.34
C ASP A 44 3.90 0.07 23.66
N PRO A 45 3.52 0.63 24.82
CA PRO A 45 3.83 0.02 26.11
C PRO A 45 3.17 -1.36 26.31
N ASP A 46 2.08 -1.61 25.57
CA ASP A 46 1.31 -2.84 25.65
C ASP A 46 1.64 -3.83 24.52
N THR A 47 2.80 -3.70 23.88
CA THR A 47 3.20 -4.53 22.71
C THR A 47 3.02 -6.02 22.98
N SER A 48 3.39 -6.50 24.16
CA SER A 48 3.36 -7.93 24.54
C SER A 48 2.05 -8.38 25.18
N VAL A 49 1.06 -7.50 25.31
CA VAL A 49 -0.23 -7.85 25.93
C VAL A 49 -1.13 -8.56 24.92
N GLN A 50 -1.31 -9.87 25.14
CA GLN A 50 -2.04 -10.78 24.22
C GLN A 50 -3.51 -10.91 24.62
N THR A 51 -4.26 -9.80 24.64
CA THR A 51 -5.73 -9.81 24.77
C THR A 51 -6.39 -9.43 23.45
N ILE A 52 -7.62 -9.88 23.26
CA ILE A 52 -8.41 -9.55 22.07
C ILE A 52 -8.56 -8.03 21.93
N GLU A 53 -8.86 -7.36 23.03
CA GLU A 53 -9.05 -5.90 23.07
C GLU A 53 -7.78 -5.16 22.65
N ASN A 54 -6.62 -5.60 23.15
CA ASN A 54 -5.35 -4.97 22.80
C ASN A 54 -4.97 -5.25 21.33
N ASN A 55 -5.17 -6.48 20.86
CA ASN A 55 -4.90 -6.84 19.47
C ASN A 55 -5.79 -6.03 18.50
N ILE A 56 -7.07 -5.81 18.85
CA ILE A 56 -7.98 -4.94 18.07
C ILE A 56 -7.47 -3.49 18.11
N ARG A 57 -7.08 -2.98 19.26
CA ARG A 57 -6.53 -1.63 19.42
C ARG A 57 -5.31 -1.42 18.53
N GLN A 58 -4.35 -2.34 18.60
CA GLN A 58 -3.12 -2.30 17.80
C GLN A 58 -3.42 -2.38 16.30
N SER A 59 -4.33 -3.26 15.89
CA SER A 59 -4.75 -3.39 14.49
C SER A 59 -5.38 -2.11 13.96
N ILE A 60 -6.31 -1.49 14.70
CA ILE A 60 -6.93 -0.22 14.35
C ILE A 60 -5.89 0.90 14.24
N GLN A 61 -4.94 0.93 15.16
CA GLN A 61 -3.85 1.92 15.13
C GLN A 61 -2.96 1.75 13.90
N LEU A 62 -2.61 0.52 13.53
CA LEU A 62 -1.86 0.24 12.32
C LEU A 62 -2.62 0.65 11.06
N ILE A 63 -3.92 0.31 10.95
CA ILE A 63 -4.77 0.75 9.83
C ILE A 63 -4.76 2.28 9.72
N ALA A 64 -4.88 2.99 10.84
CA ALA A 64 -4.86 4.45 10.86
C ALA A 64 -3.51 5.05 10.45
N ASN A 65 -2.40 4.36 10.74
CA ASN A 65 -1.05 4.83 10.48
C ASN A 65 -0.53 4.44 9.09
N PHE A 66 -1.05 3.41 8.45
CA PHE A 66 -0.58 2.94 7.13
C PHE A 66 -0.51 4.03 6.07
N PRO A 67 -1.51 4.92 5.89
CA PRO A 67 -1.42 6.01 4.92
C PRO A 67 -0.21 6.93 5.16
N MET A 68 0.09 7.24 6.43
CA MET A 68 1.25 8.06 6.77
C MET A 68 2.57 7.33 6.50
N LEU A 69 2.67 6.05 6.86
CA LEU A 69 3.86 5.25 6.63
C LEU A 69 4.17 5.14 5.13
N ALA A 70 3.15 4.91 4.30
CA ALA A 70 3.28 4.81 2.86
C ALA A 70 3.69 6.15 2.23
N VAL A 71 2.94 7.21 2.52
CA VAL A 71 3.15 8.52 1.91
C VAL A 71 4.46 9.16 2.36
N TYR A 72 4.77 9.11 3.65
CA TYR A 72 6.04 9.69 4.13
C TYR A 72 7.24 8.87 3.69
N GLY A 73 7.11 7.54 3.58
CA GLY A 73 8.14 6.70 2.96
C GLY A 73 8.39 7.07 1.51
N TYR A 74 7.34 7.28 0.72
CA TYR A 74 7.42 7.74 -0.65
C TYR A 74 8.05 9.13 -0.78
N HIS A 75 7.65 10.09 0.06
CA HIS A 75 8.23 11.43 0.06
C HIS A 75 9.70 11.43 0.51
N ALA A 76 10.07 10.60 1.50
CA ALA A 76 11.46 10.45 1.91
C ALA A 76 12.32 9.89 0.77
N TYR A 77 11.86 8.86 0.09
CA TYR A 77 12.54 8.32 -1.09
C TYR A 77 12.73 9.40 -2.17
N ASN A 78 11.65 10.11 -2.53
CA ASN A 78 11.73 11.16 -3.55
C ASN A 78 12.63 12.33 -3.14
N HIS A 79 12.68 12.64 -1.86
CA HIS A 79 13.53 13.71 -1.35
C HIS A 79 15.01 13.37 -1.49
N TYR A 80 15.42 12.17 -1.10
CA TYR A 80 16.82 11.77 -1.08
C TYR A 80 17.35 11.26 -2.42
N GLU A 81 16.49 10.67 -3.25
CA GLU A 81 16.91 10.00 -4.48
C GLU A 81 16.50 10.75 -5.76
N ASN A 82 15.51 11.65 -5.68
CA ASN A 82 14.96 12.34 -6.84
C ASN A 82 14.94 13.87 -6.68
N ASP A 83 15.65 14.42 -5.70
CA ASP A 83 15.75 15.86 -5.43
C ASP A 83 14.39 16.58 -5.31
N LYS A 84 13.37 15.88 -4.80
CA LYS A 84 12.03 16.45 -4.57
C LYS A 84 11.93 17.02 -3.17
N SER A 85 10.99 17.94 -2.96
CA SER A 85 10.71 18.45 -1.62
C SER A 85 10.10 17.36 -0.73
N MET A 86 10.52 17.31 0.54
CA MET A 86 9.89 16.48 1.56
C MET A 86 8.62 17.14 2.06
N TYR A 87 7.47 16.50 1.82
CA TYR A 87 6.18 16.97 2.32
C TYR A 87 5.73 16.13 3.52
N ILE A 88 5.45 16.80 4.65
CA ILE A 88 4.90 16.17 5.86
C ILE A 88 3.56 16.84 6.17
N HIS A 89 2.55 16.53 5.37
CA HIS A 89 1.19 16.99 5.59
C HIS A 89 0.52 16.09 6.64
N ARG A 90 0.09 16.69 7.75
CA ARG A 90 -0.61 15.97 8.80
C ARG A 90 -2.01 15.56 8.33
N PRO A 91 -2.48 14.35 8.69
CA PRO A 91 -3.87 13.96 8.45
C PRO A 91 -4.85 14.95 9.10
N ASP A 92 -5.98 15.14 8.46
CA ASP A 92 -7.10 15.90 8.98
C ASP A 92 -8.14 14.91 9.56
N PRO A 93 -8.51 15.06 10.85
CA PRO A 93 -9.46 14.15 11.49
C PRO A 93 -10.86 14.16 10.88
N SER A 94 -11.24 15.20 10.15
CA SER A 94 -12.54 15.33 9.50
C SER A 94 -12.65 14.61 8.16
N LEU A 95 -11.51 14.22 7.57
CA LEU A 95 -11.44 13.60 6.25
C LEU A 95 -11.40 12.07 6.33
N SER A 96 -11.89 11.41 5.29
CA SER A 96 -11.79 9.96 5.12
C SER A 96 -10.34 9.49 4.96
N THR A 97 -10.12 8.19 4.94
CA THR A 97 -8.78 7.61 4.70
C THR A 97 -8.27 7.93 3.30
N ALA A 98 -9.13 7.81 2.28
CA ALA A 98 -8.79 8.12 0.90
C ALA A 98 -8.46 9.61 0.69
N GLU A 99 -9.28 10.49 1.25
CA GLU A 99 -9.04 11.94 1.21
C GLU A 99 -7.73 12.32 1.89
N ASN A 100 -7.46 11.79 3.07
CA ASN A 100 -6.21 12.01 3.77
C ASN A 100 -4.99 11.49 3.00
N PHE A 101 -5.11 10.33 2.36
CA PHE A 101 -4.05 9.77 1.54
C PHE A 101 -3.69 10.73 0.40
N LEU A 102 -4.68 11.18 -0.37
CA LEU A 102 -4.48 12.13 -1.48
C LEU A 102 -3.94 13.48 -0.99
N ARG A 103 -4.51 13.99 0.10
CA ARG A 103 -4.07 15.24 0.73
C ARG A 103 -2.61 15.19 1.19
N MET A 104 -2.20 14.08 1.77
CA MET A 104 -0.80 13.91 2.22
C MET A 104 0.15 13.68 1.06
N LEU A 105 -0.29 12.98 0.02
CA LEU A 105 0.53 12.63 -1.14
C LEU A 105 0.86 13.83 -2.02
N ARG A 106 -0.06 14.80 -2.14
CA ARG A 106 0.08 15.93 -3.05
C ARG A 106 0.67 17.15 -2.36
N ALA A 107 1.64 17.77 -3.03
CA ALA A 107 2.33 18.96 -2.53
C ALA A 107 1.37 20.10 -2.16
N ASP A 108 0.35 20.33 -3.01
CA ASP A 108 -0.66 21.38 -2.84
C ASP A 108 -1.88 20.93 -2.02
N LYS A 109 -1.91 19.69 -1.55
CA LYS A 109 -3.01 19.06 -0.77
C LYS A 109 -4.33 18.95 -1.53
N LYS A 110 -4.37 19.22 -2.84
CA LYS A 110 -5.61 19.27 -3.61
C LYS A 110 -5.95 17.90 -4.20
N TYR A 111 -7.21 17.60 -4.21
CA TYR A 111 -7.82 16.43 -4.86
C TYR A 111 -9.27 16.75 -5.21
N THR A 112 -9.82 16.03 -6.18
CA THR A 112 -11.24 16.12 -6.52
C THR A 112 -12.06 15.09 -5.73
N LYS A 113 -13.35 15.34 -5.59
CA LYS A 113 -14.28 14.36 -5.00
C LYS A 113 -14.22 13.01 -5.71
N LEU A 114 -14.12 13.01 -7.03
CA LEU A 114 -14.06 11.80 -7.83
C LEU A 114 -12.79 10.99 -7.53
N GLU A 115 -11.63 11.64 -7.45
CA GLU A 115 -10.38 10.96 -7.11
C GLU A 115 -10.43 10.31 -5.72
N ALA A 116 -10.99 11.03 -4.73
CA ALA A 116 -11.17 10.48 -3.39
C ALA A 116 -12.12 9.26 -3.40
N GLN A 117 -13.23 9.34 -4.13
CA GLN A 117 -14.20 8.25 -4.26
C GLN A 117 -13.60 7.04 -4.98
N VAL A 118 -12.86 7.24 -6.06
CA VAL A 118 -12.18 6.14 -6.78
C VAL A 118 -11.16 5.45 -5.88
N LEU A 119 -10.36 6.22 -5.14
CA LEU A 119 -9.38 5.65 -4.21
C LEU A 119 -10.07 4.90 -3.05
N ASP A 120 -11.16 5.43 -2.52
CA ASP A 120 -11.92 4.80 -1.44
C ASP A 120 -12.50 3.44 -1.88
N VAL A 121 -13.11 3.38 -3.06
CA VAL A 121 -13.58 2.12 -3.65
C VAL A 121 -12.43 1.15 -3.90
N ALA A 122 -11.30 1.63 -4.43
CA ALA A 122 -10.12 0.79 -4.63
C ALA A 122 -9.60 0.21 -3.30
N LEU A 123 -9.54 1.01 -2.24
CA LEU A 123 -9.14 0.54 -0.90
C LEU A 123 -10.13 -0.51 -0.36
N MET A 124 -11.44 -0.32 -0.54
CA MET A 124 -12.45 -1.32 -0.14
C MET A 124 -12.27 -2.65 -0.85
N LEU A 125 -12.01 -2.63 -2.16
CA LEU A 125 -11.79 -3.85 -2.96
C LEU A 125 -10.52 -4.62 -2.54
N HIS A 126 -9.56 -3.93 -1.92
CA HIS A 126 -8.31 -4.53 -1.43
C HIS A 126 -8.34 -4.91 0.07
N MET A 127 -9.43 -4.60 0.79
CA MET A 127 -9.50 -4.87 2.23
C MET A 127 -9.59 -6.35 2.56
N GLU A 128 -10.13 -7.16 1.67
CA GLU A 128 -10.39 -8.57 1.89
C GLU A 128 -10.09 -9.36 0.62
N HIS A 129 -9.38 -10.46 0.75
CA HIS A 129 -9.03 -11.36 -0.37
C HIS A 129 -9.19 -12.84 0.04
N GLY A 130 -9.96 -13.11 1.07
CA GLY A 130 -10.12 -14.45 1.62
C GLY A 130 -8.91 -14.95 2.43
N GLY A 131 -9.12 -16.07 3.11
CA GLY A 131 -8.12 -16.65 4.03
C GLY A 131 -6.96 -17.37 3.37
N GLY A 132 -6.98 -17.54 2.04
CA GLY A 132 -6.05 -18.41 1.30
C GLY A 132 -4.82 -17.70 0.73
N ASN A 133 -4.70 -16.39 0.88
CA ASN A 133 -3.52 -15.69 0.36
C ASN A 133 -2.28 -15.86 1.27
N ASN A 134 -1.10 -15.68 0.68
CA ASN A 134 0.16 -15.97 1.34
C ASN A 134 0.44 -15.07 2.56
N SER A 135 0.02 -13.80 2.53
CA SER A 135 0.21 -12.88 3.68
C SER A 135 -0.73 -13.22 4.83
N THR A 136 -1.98 -13.63 4.56
CA THR A 136 -2.90 -14.14 5.59
C THR A 136 -2.36 -15.44 6.22
N PHE A 137 -1.84 -16.36 5.40
CA PHE A 137 -1.19 -17.57 5.89
C PHE A 137 0.01 -17.24 6.77
N THR A 138 0.89 -16.33 6.33
CA THR A 138 2.04 -15.87 7.10
C THR A 138 1.60 -15.24 8.43
N THR A 139 0.57 -14.39 8.43
CA THR A 139 0.01 -13.81 9.66
C THR A 139 -0.40 -14.90 10.64
N ARG A 140 -1.14 -15.91 10.18
CA ARG A 140 -1.60 -17.03 11.04
C ARG A 140 -0.45 -17.84 11.60
N VAL A 141 0.56 -18.16 10.79
CA VAL A 141 1.75 -18.91 11.22
C VAL A 141 2.50 -18.14 12.29
N VAL A 142 2.79 -16.85 12.03
CA VAL A 142 3.57 -16.03 12.98
C VAL A 142 2.78 -15.76 14.26
N THR A 143 1.48 -15.48 14.17
CA THR A 143 0.60 -15.28 15.33
C THR A 143 0.48 -16.54 16.19
N SER A 144 0.49 -17.75 15.58
CA SER A 144 0.41 -19.00 16.34
C SER A 144 1.60 -19.24 17.26
N ALA A 145 2.72 -18.55 17.02
CA ALA A 145 3.88 -18.56 17.93
C ALA A 145 3.73 -17.64 19.15
N GLY A 146 2.61 -16.91 19.27
CA GLY A 146 2.38 -15.98 20.39
C GLY A 146 3.16 -14.67 20.26
N THR A 147 3.54 -14.26 19.06
CA THR A 147 4.21 -12.97 18.83
C THR A 147 3.22 -11.79 18.87
N ASP A 148 3.76 -10.58 18.96
CA ASP A 148 2.98 -9.34 18.97
C ASP A 148 2.37 -9.00 17.59
N THR A 149 1.38 -8.12 17.58
CA THR A 149 0.66 -7.68 16.37
C THR A 149 1.59 -7.03 15.34
N TYR A 150 2.54 -6.21 15.79
CA TYR A 150 3.46 -5.49 14.89
C TYR A 150 4.37 -6.45 14.14
N SER A 151 4.94 -7.43 14.85
CA SER A 151 5.76 -8.49 14.26
C SER A 151 4.98 -9.34 13.27
N ALA A 152 3.75 -9.73 13.61
CA ALA A 152 2.88 -10.51 12.73
C ALA A 152 2.54 -9.75 11.42
N ILE A 153 2.19 -8.47 11.53
CA ILE A 153 1.87 -7.63 10.36
C ILE A 153 3.13 -7.30 9.55
N ALA A 154 4.28 -7.07 10.17
CA ALA A 154 5.53 -6.87 9.46
C ALA A 154 5.93 -8.12 8.64
N ALA A 155 5.74 -9.32 9.20
CA ALA A 155 5.95 -10.58 8.48
C ALA A 155 4.97 -10.73 7.29
N ALA A 156 3.69 -10.39 7.48
CA ALA A 156 2.69 -10.40 6.42
C ALA A 156 3.04 -9.41 5.28
N MET A 157 3.49 -8.21 5.63
CA MET A 157 3.97 -7.21 4.67
C MET A 157 5.20 -7.70 3.91
N SER A 158 6.12 -8.40 4.57
CA SER A 158 7.29 -9.02 3.93
C SER A 158 6.88 -10.11 2.94
N SER A 159 5.85 -10.88 3.25
CA SER A 159 5.24 -11.84 2.31
C SER A 159 4.58 -11.14 1.13
N LEU A 160 3.79 -10.09 1.40
CA LEU A 160 3.04 -9.35 0.37
C LEU A 160 3.97 -8.67 -0.65
N LYS A 161 5.12 -8.16 -0.24
CA LYS A 161 6.05 -7.49 -1.16
C LYS A 161 6.70 -8.42 -2.21
N GLY A 162 6.62 -9.72 -2.02
CA GLY A 162 7.16 -10.70 -2.97
C GLY A 162 6.48 -10.64 -4.33
N PRO A 163 7.23 -10.71 -5.45
CA PRO A 163 6.66 -10.53 -6.80
C PRO A 163 5.64 -11.61 -7.20
N LYS A 164 5.67 -12.76 -6.56
CA LYS A 164 4.70 -13.84 -6.78
C LYS A 164 3.39 -13.65 -6.02
N HIS A 165 3.33 -12.72 -5.08
CA HIS A 165 2.14 -12.44 -4.27
C HIS A 165 1.62 -11.01 -4.53
N GLY A 166 2.41 -9.98 -4.26
CA GLY A 166 2.02 -8.57 -4.42
C GLY A 166 2.50 -7.91 -5.71
N GLY A 167 2.98 -8.68 -6.70
CA GLY A 167 3.55 -8.13 -7.93
C GLY A 167 2.55 -7.74 -9.02
N ALA A 168 1.28 -8.09 -8.90
CA ALA A 168 0.29 -7.89 -9.96
C ALA A 168 0.11 -6.42 -10.35
N ASN A 169 0.02 -5.51 -9.39
CA ASN A 169 -0.14 -4.08 -9.65
C ASN A 169 1.05 -3.48 -10.42
N ILE A 170 2.27 -3.91 -10.12
CA ILE A 170 3.47 -3.48 -10.85
C ILE A 170 3.39 -3.96 -12.30
N LYS A 171 2.99 -5.21 -12.52
CA LYS A 171 2.83 -5.77 -13.87
C LYS A 171 1.73 -5.08 -14.67
N VAL A 172 0.61 -4.72 -14.04
CA VAL A 172 -0.43 -3.91 -14.68
C VAL A 172 0.13 -2.55 -15.10
N MET A 173 0.88 -1.86 -14.24
CA MET A 173 1.50 -0.57 -14.57
C MET A 173 2.50 -0.68 -15.71
N GLU A 174 3.35 -1.71 -15.71
CA GLU A 174 4.31 -1.97 -16.79
C GLU A 174 3.58 -2.22 -18.12
N MET A 175 2.54 -3.06 -18.11
CA MET A 175 1.71 -3.36 -19.27
C MET A 175 1.00 -2.10 -19.80
N MET A 176 0.40 -1.30 -18.92
CA MET A 176 -0.27 -0.07 -19.32
C MET A 176 0.70 0.96 -19.91
N ASN A 177 1.93 1.03 -19.39
CA ASN A 177 2.98 1.87 -19.97
C ASN A 177 3.43 1.36 -21.34
N ASP A 178 3.53 0.05 -21.53
CA ASP A 178 3.87 -0.57 -22.80
C ASP A 178 2.79 -0.30 -23.86
N ILE A 179 1.50 -0.51 -23.52
CA ILE A 179 0.37 -0.16 -24.38
C ILE A 179 0.42 1.34 -24.75
N ARG A 180 0.65 2.20 -23.73
CA ARG A 180 0.72 3.65 -23.93
C ARG A 180 1.82 4.09 -24.91
N THR A 181 2.90 3.36 -24.96
CA THR A 181 4.04 3.67 -25.81
C THR A 181 3.83 3.19 -27.25
N ASN A 182 3.10 2.09 -27.42
CA ASN A 182 3.01 1.38 -28.71
C ASN A 182 1.68 1.59 -29.43
N VAL A 183 0.60 1.99 -28.75
CA VAL A 183 -0.68 2.35 -29.36
C VAL A 183 -0.73 3.86 -29.59
N LYS A 184 -0.99 4.29 -30.85
CA LYS A 184 -0.95 5.69 -31.25
C LYS A 184 -2.23 6.42 -30.90
N ASP A 185 -3.37 5.81 -31.17
CA ASP A 185 -4.70 6.35 -30.87
C ASP A 185 -5.45 5.46 -29.89
N TRP A 186 -5.56 5.92 -28.66
CA TRP A 186 -6.26 5.22 -27.58
C TRP A 186 -7.78 5.22 -27.71
N ALA A 187 -8.34 6.11 -28.55
CA ALA A 187 -9.75 6.14 -28.88
C ALA A 187 -10.10 5.15 -30.01
N ASP A 188 -9.12 4.73 -30.80
CA ASP A 188 -9.29 3.70 -31.82
C ASP A 188 -9.32 2.30 -31.17
N ARG A 189 -10.54 1.77 -31.08
CA ARG A 189 -10.77 0.45 -30.48
C ARG A 189 -10.11 -0.69 -31.25
N ASP A 190 -9.97 -0.56 -32.55
CA ASP A 190 -9.41 -1.61 -33.39
C ASP A 190 -7.89 -1.65 -33.27
N GLU A 191 -7.23 -0.49 -33.18
CA GLU A 191 -5.79 -0.43 -32.87
C GLU A 191 -5.49 -1.01 -31.49
N VAL A 192 -6.25 -0.62 -30.45
CA VAL A 192 -6.10 -1.16 -29.10
C VAL A 192 -6.33 -2.67 -29.08
N ARG A 193 -7.40 -3.15 -29.74
CA ARG A 193 -7.72 -4.59 -29.83
C ARG A 193 -6.61 -5.37 -30.51
N ALA A 194 -6.09 -4.87 -31.64
CA ALA A 194 -5.01 -5.52 -32.36
C ALA A 194 -3.74 -5.64 -31.50
N TYR A 195 -3.41 -4.58 -30.74
CA TYR A 195 -2.27 -4.63 -29.83
C TYR A 195 -2.44 -5.63 -28.70
N LEU A 196 -3.63 -5.68 -28.08
CA LEU A 196 -3.95 -6.65 -27.03
C LEU A 196 -3.95 -8.10 -27.56
N ALA A 197 -4.40 -8.33 -28.80
CA ALA A 197 -4.31 -9.66 -29.44
C ALA A 197 -2.86 -10.11 -29.57
N ARG A 198 -1.97 -9.25 -30.07
CA ARG A 198 -0.53 -9.54 -30.15
C ARG A 198 0.09 -9.81 -28.78
N MET A 199 -0.40 -9.14 -27.73
CA MET A 199 0.04 -9.38 -26.35
C MET A 199 -0.38 -10.79 -25.88
N LEU A 200 -1.61 -11.21 -26.18
CA LEU A 200 -2.10 -12.56 -25.88
C LEU A 200 -1.36 -13.64 -26.69
N ASP A 201 -0.95 -13.32 -27.92
CA ASP A 201 -0.14 -14.22 -28.74
C ASP A 201 1.33 -14.28 -28.30
N GLY A 202 1.72 -13.50 -27.28
CA GLY A 202 3.08 -13.46 -26.76
C GLY A 202 4.08 -12.75 -27.68
N GLU A 203 3.62 -11.91 -28.60
CA GLU A 203 4.48 -11.20 -29.56
C GLU A 203 5.09 -9.91 -28.99
N VAL A 204 4.42 -9.29 -28.00
CA VAL A 204 4.78 -7.99 -27.44
C VAL A 204 4.80 -8.02 -25.92
N PHE A 205 5.29 -6.94 -25.32
CA PHE A 205 5.45 -6.75 -23.88
C PHE A 205 6.42 -7.80 -23.30
N ASP A 206 5.97 -8.62 -22.35
CA ASP A 206 6.82 -9.62 -21.65
C ASP A 206 6.73 -11.03 -22.24
N HIS A 207 6.11 -11.19 -23.39
CA HIS A 207 5.97 -12.45 -24.17
C HIS A 207 5.30 -13.61 -23.43
N LYS A 208 4.47 -13.32 -22.39
CA LYS A 208 3.80 -14.35 -21.58
C LYS A 208 2.38 -14.69 -22.03
N GLY A 209 1.83 -13.95 -23.00
CA GLY A 209 0.48 -14.17 -23.46
C GLY A 209 -0.59 -13.82 -22.41
N LEU A 210 -0.36 -12.81 -21.56
CA LEU A 210 -1.24 -12.45 -20.46
C LEU A 210 -1.64 -10.99 -20.52
N ILE A 211 -2.91 -10.73 -20.21
CA ILE A 211 -3.40 -9.39 -19.88
C ILE A 211 -3.47 -9.28 -18.36
N TYR A 212 -2.51 -8.59 -17.76
CA TYR A 212 -2.42 -8.45 -16.31
C TYR A 212 -3.59 -7.65 -15.73
N GLY A 213 -4.11 -8.09 -14.60
CA GLY A 213 -5.30 -7.50 -13.97
C GLY A 213 -6.63 -8.04 -14.49
N MET A 214 -6.61 -8.96 -15.45
CA MET A 214 -7.78 -9.63 -16.00
C MET A 214 -7.70 -11.13 -15.67
N GLY A 215 -8.84 -11.68 -15.20
CA GLY A 215 -8.92 -13.07 -14.80
C GLY A 215 -8.28 -13.36 -13.43
N HIS A 216 -8.44 -14.60 -12.98
CA HIS A 216 -7.90 -15.08 -11.71
C HIS A 216 -7.50 -16.54 -11.83
N ALA A 217 -6.50 -16.97 -11.06
CA ALA A 217 -6.01 -18.35 -11.09
C ALA A 217 -6.99 -19.38 -10.52
N VAL A 218 -8.02 -18.92 -9.78
CA VAL A 218 -8.99 -19.76 -9.06
C VAL A 218 -10.43 -19.54 -9.57
N TYR A 219 -10.76 -18.39 -10.14
CA TYR A 219 -12.10 -18.05 -10.63
C TYR A 219 -12.15 -18.02 -12.14
#